data_37ae7a7770c600dfd8ac0bf1a2ccaea1
#
_entry.id   37ae7a7770c600dfd8ac0bf1a2ccaea1
#
_cell.length_a   1.000
_cell.length_b   1.000
_cell.length_c   1.000
_cell.angle_alpha   90.00
_cell.angle_beta   90.00
_cell.angle_gamma   90.00
#
_symmetry.space_group_name_H-M   'P 1'
#
loop_
_entity.id
_entity.type
_entity.pdbx_description
1 polymer ?
#
loop_
_entity_poly.entity_id
_entity_poly.type
_entity_poly.pdbx_seq_one_letter_code
_entity_poly.pdbx_strand_id
1 'polypeptide(L)'
;ANVHQDHAGWGDAVTDAGARRDVRLMKNAGFNFIRGSHYPHSQAFLDACDREGMCMLNEGVFWGMGGFKEHDRYWNCDAYPAEKKDRIAFEESCMRQVREMVLQFRNHPSIVIWSISNEPFFTRHAPEARALCNRLITLVKELDPTRPVCAGGGQRGNFDKLGDMAAFNGDGSHVKTPGRPSMVTEYGSVSCRRPGVYAPGWGDMKKDKEAGIRYPWRVGEAVWCGFDHGSIWPSGGRMGIVDYFRIPKRAWYWYRNALRNIPPPEWPVEGTPAQVKLSADKKVINPADGTDDVHVTVKVXXXXGRRREADIQCRAGNAYGGIGTRGVPHRQKHYVHARNGY
;
A
#
# COMPACT_ATOMS: atom_id res chain seq x y z
N ALA A 1 2.84 6.03 5.26
CA ALA A 1 1.80 5.65 4.26
C ALA A 1 1.58 4.15 4.27
N ASN A 2 0.36 3.72 3.91
CA ASN A 2 0.07 2.31 3.62
C ASN A 2 0.43 2.00 2.18
N VAL A 3 0.97 0.82 1.91
CA VAL A 3 1.35 0.42 0.55
C VAL A 3 0.93 -1.03 0.30
N HIS A 4 0.17 -1.24 -0.78
CA HIS A 4 -0.05 -2.58 -1.34
C HIS A 4 1.05 -2.91 -2.35
N GLN A 5 1.48 -4.16 -2.38
CA GLN A 5 2.45 -4.63 -3.36
C GLN A 5 1.70 -5.09 -4.61
N ASP A 6 1.27 -4.11 -5.42
CA ASP A 6 0.69 -4.42 -6.73
C ASP A 6 0.94 -3.28 -7.72
N HIS A 7 0.98 -3.62 -8.99
CA HIS A 7 1.25 -2.64 -10.06
C HIS A 7 0.32 -2.86 -11.25
N ALA A 8 -0.01 -1.78 -11.93
CA ALA A 8 -0.75 -1.85 -13.18
C ALA A 8 -0.02 -2.73 -14.19
N GLY A 9 -0.71 -3.72 -14.73
CA GLY A 9 -0.18 -4.64 -15.72
C GLY A 9 0.50 -5.89 -15.16
N TRP A 10 0.95 -5.85 -13.90
CA TRP A 10 1.60 -7.00 -13.26
C TRP A 10 0.81 -7.57 -12.09
N GLY A 11 -0.11 -6.79 -11.53
CA GLY A 11 -0.75 -7.20 -10.28
C GLY A 11 0.31 -7.36 -9.20
N ASP A 12 0.27 -8.48 -8.50
CA ASP A 12 1.18 -8.76 -7.38
C ASP A 12 2.58 -9.20 -7.83
N ALA A 13 2.79 -9.47 -9.13
CA ALA A 13 4.09 -9.87 -9.66
C ALA A 13 4.99 -8.63 -9.88
N VAL A 14 5.21 -7.89 -8.82
CA VAL A 14 5.97 -6.63 -8.86
C VAL A 14 7.46 -6.92 -9.02
N THR A 15 8.10 -6.21 -9.95
CA THR A 15 9.56 -6.33 -10.15
C THR A 15 10.31 -5.73 -8.96
N ASP A 16 11.54 -6.17 -8.75
CA ASP A 16 12.43 -5.57 -7.75
C ASP A 16 12.65 -4.07 -8.01
N ALA A 17 12.78 -3.71 -9.28
CA ALA A 17 12.92 -2.30 -9.68
C ALA A 17 11.66 -1.50 -9.31
N GLY A 18 10.48 -2.09 -9.52
CA GLY A 18 9.20 -1.49 -9.13
C GLY A 18 9.09 -1.28 -7.63
N ALA A 19 9.47 -2.29 -6.85
CA ALA A 19 9.47 -2.21 -5.38
C ALA A 19 10.38 -1.06 -4.90
N ARG A 20 11.59 -1.00 -5.45
CA ARG A 20 12.54 0.10 -5.11
C ARG A 20 11.99 1.48 -5.50
N ARG A 21 11.31 1.57 -6.64
CA ARG A 21 10.71 2.82 -7.11
C ARG A 21 9.59 3.28 -6.17
N ASP A 22 8.77 2.36 -5.71
CA ASP A 22 7.66 2.66 -4.79
C ASP A 22 8.17 3.23 -3.46
N VAL A 23 9.18 2.58 -2.86
CA VAL A 23 9.78 3.07 -1.62
C VAL A 23 10.35 4.48 -1.82
N ARG A 24 11.09 4.70 -2.91
CA ARG A 24 11.67 6.02 -3.22
C ARG A 24 10.59 7.08 -3.45
N LEU A 25 9.49 6.70 -4.07
CA LEU A 25 8.41 7.66 -4.34
C LEU A 25 7.77 8.13 -3.03
N MET A 26 7.59 7.23 -2.07
CA MET A 26 7.13 7.61 -0.72
C MET A 26 8.19 8.44 0.03
N LYS A 27 9.45 8.03 -0.04
CA LYS A 27 10.56 8.79 0.59
C LYS A 27 10.65 10.21 0.01
N ASN A 28 10.47 10.34 -1.30
CA ASN A 28 10.52 11.63 -1.97
C ASN A 28 9.36 12.56 -1.58
N ALA A 29 8.23 12.01 -1.16
CA ALA A 29 7.16 12.81 -0.57
C ALA A 29 7.44 13.21 0.88
N GLY A 30 8.50 12.64 1.49
CA GLY A 30 8.88 12.97 2.87
C GLY A 30 8.42 11.98 3.92
N PHE A 31 7.77 10.88 3.51
CA PHE A 31 7.38 9.85 4.47
C PHE A 31 8.62 9.17 5.05
N ASN A 32 8.53 8.82 6.32
CA ASN A 32 9.59 8.09 7.01
C ASN A 32 9.12 6.69 7.45
N PHE A 33 7.88 6.34 7.12
CA PHE A 33 7.26 5.10 7.59
C PHE A 33 6.29 4.56 6.55
N ILE A 34 6.38 3.23 6.31
CA ILE A 34 5.43 2.48 5.48
C ILE A 34 4.80 1.38 6.32
N ARG A 35 3.48 1.21 6.18
CA ARG A 35 2.81 -0.01 6.61
C ARG A 35 2.58 -0.86 5.37
N GLY A 36 3.14 -2.08 5.38
CA GLY A 36 2.94 -3.05 4.30
C GLY A 36 1.57 -3.69 4.45
N SER A 37 0.61 -3.17 3.73
CA SER A 37 -0.77 -3.62 3.84
C SER A 37 -1.09 -4.66 2.77
N HIS A 38 -1.80 -5.74 3.03
CA HIS A 38 -2.09 -6.35 4.33
C HIS A 38 -1.47 -7.76 4.34
N TYR A 39 -0.19 -7.86 4.05
CA TYR A 39 0.56 -9.10 3.87
C TYR A 39 2.06 -8.77 3.81
N PRO A 40 2.93 -9.75 4.04
CA PRO A 40 4.37 -9.50 3.95
C PRO A 40 4.76 -9.06 2.53
N HIS A 41 5.56 -8.01 2.45
CA HIS A 41 6.07 -7.51 1.17
C HIS A 41 7.33 -8.28 0.75
N SER A 42 7.72 -8.13 -0.51
CA SER A 42 8.87 -8.83 -1.08
C SER A 42 10.19 -8.42 -0.43
N GLN A 43 11.18 -9.30 -0.51
CA GLN A 43 12.55 -9.03 -0.07
C GLN A 43 13.08 -7.71 -0.68
N ALA A 44 12.86 -7.50 -1.97
CA ALA A 44 13.33 -6.30 -2.67
C ALA A 44 12.69 -5.01 -2.10
N PHE A 45 11.44 -5.09 -1.64
CA PHE A 45 10.78 -3.96 -1.01
C PHE A 45 11.44 -3.62 0.33
N LEU A 46 11.69 -4.66 1.15
CA LEU A 46 12.34 -4.48 2.45
C LEU A 46 13.78 -4.01 2.30
N ASP A 47 14.54 -4.57 1.35
CA ASP A 47 15.88 -4.10 1.01
C ASP A 47 15.87 -2.61 0.65
N ALA A 48 14.84 -2.18 -0.09
CA ALA A 48 14.70 -0.78 -0.46
C ALA A 48 14.39 0.08 0.78
N CYS A 49 13.54 -0.41 1.69
CA CYS A 49 13.26 0.29 2.94
C CYS A 49 14.54 0.46 3.77
N ASP A 50 15.34 -0.60 3.87
CA ASP A 50 16.63 -0.56 4.59
C ASP A 50 17.56 0.51 4.00
N ARG A 51 17.75 0.50 2.68
CA ARG A 51 18.66 1.42 1.98
C ARG A 51 18.20 2.88 2.04
N GLU A 52 16.89 3.11 1.94
CA GLU A 52 16.33 4.47 1.94
C GLU A 52 16.06 5.00 3.36
N GLY A 53 16.29 4.20 4.40
CA GLY A 53 15.98 4.58 5.78
C GLY A 53 14.50 4.79 5.99
N MET A 54 13.68 3.86 5.49
CA MET A 54 12.23 3.91 5.60
C MET A 54 11.79 2.89 6.66
N CYS A 55 11.30 3.37 7.79
CA CYS A 55 10.76 2.47 8.82
C CYS A 55 9.54 1.73 8.29
N MET A 56 9.33 0.50 8.76
CA MET A 56 8.25 -0.34 8.26
C MET A 56 7.54 -1.09 9.38
N LEU A 57 6.21 -1.13 9.27
CA LEU A 57 5.38 -2.11 9.95
C LEU A 57 5.11 -3.21 8.94
N ASN A 58 5.65 -4.41 9.22
CA ASN A 58 5.41 -5.56 8.36
C ASN A 58 4.24 -6.37 8.91
N GLU A 59 3.29 -6.72 8.04
CA GLU A 59 2.00 -7.23 8.47
C GLU A 59 1.74 -8.65 7.99
N GLY A 60 1.14 -9.45 8.86
CA GLY A 60 0.71 -10.81 8.54
C GLY A 60 -0.63 -10.82 7.82
N VAL A 61 -0.99 -11.97 7.30
CA VAL A 61 -2.06 -12.12 6.32
C VAL A 61 -3.47 -12.25 6.90
N PHE A 62 -3.64 -12.23 8.20
CA PHE A 62 -4.99 -12.33 8.79
C PHE A 62 -5.72 -10.99 8.62
N TRP A 63 -6.45 -10.90 7.51
CA TRP A 63 -7.21 -9.70 7.18
C TRP A 63 -8.68 -9.91 7.54
N GLY A 64 -9.26 -8.91 8.21
CA GLY A 64 -10.63 -8.96 8.73
C GLY A 64 -11.73 -8.90 7.68
N MET A 65 -11.44 -8.96 6.39
CA MET A 65 -12.44 -8.92 5.33
C MET A 65 -12.38 -10.14 4.42
N GLY A 66 -12.00 -11.29 4.96
CA GLY A 66 -11.71 -12.45 4.13
C GLY A 66 -12.90 -13.26 3.63
N GLY A 67 -14.05 -13.15 4.26
CA GLY A 67 -15.15 -14.05 3.94
C GLY A 67 -16.34 -13.38 3.28
N PHE A 68 -16.47 -13.47 1.96
CA PHE A 68 -17.71 -13.11 1.32
C PHE A 68 -18.66 -14.30 1.37
N LYS A 69 -19.78 -14.17 2.06
CA LYS A 69 -20.92 -15.03 1.77
C LYS A 69 -21.41 -14.65 0.36
N GLU A 70 -21.83 -15.63 -0.37
CA GLU A 70 -22.20 -15.53 -1.79
C GLU A 70 -23.16 -14.39 -2.12
N HIS A 71 -23.89 -13.86 -1.11
CA HIS A 71 -24.85 -12.78 -1.29
C HIS A 71 -24.62 -11.57 -0.41
N ASP A 72 -23.53 -11.51 0.35
CA ASP A 72 -23.28 -10.42 1.29
C ASP A 72 -22.16 -9.52 0.76
N ARG A 73 -22.54 -8.40 0.18
CA ARG A 73 -21.60 -7.45 -0.44
C ARG A 73 -21.05 -6.41 0.54
N TYR A 74 -21.21 -6.65 1.83
CA TYR A 74 -20.89 -5.64 2.83
C TYR A 74 -19.75 -6.07 3.76
N TRP A 75 -19.26 -5.12 4.51
CA TRP A 75 -18.14 -5.21 5.45
C TRP A 75 -18.39 -6.17 6.64
N ASN A 76 -19.51 -6.87 6.66
CA ASN A 76 -19.88 -7.78 7.72
C ASN A 76 -19.51 -9.24 7.43
N CYS A 77 -18.67 -9.48 6.46
CA CYS A 77 -18.25 -10.83 6.11
C CYS A 77 -17.31 -11.40 7.17
N ASP A 78 -17.50 -12.68 7.50
CA ASP A 78 -16.66 -13.32 8.51
C ASP A 78 -15.24 -13.52 7.99
N ALA A 79 -14.30 -12.79 8.57
CA ALA A 79 -12.88 -12.96 8.27
C ALA A 79 -12.29 -14.22 8.92
N TYR A 80 -12.95 -14.71 9.95
CA TYR A 80 -12.61 -15.96 10.62
C TYR A 80 -13.62 -17.02 10.19
N PRO A 81 -13.22 -18.26 9.92
CA PRO A 81 -14.12 -19.25 9.33
C PRO A 81 -15.39 -19.51 10.14
N ALA A 82 -16.54 -19.38 9.47
CA ALA A 82 -17.85 -19.68 10.05
C ALA A 82 -17.95 -21.16 10.39
N GLU A 83 -17.50 -22.02 9.49
CA GLU A 83 -17.59 -23.47 9.64
C GLU A 83 -16.47 -24.00 10.54
N LYS A 84 -16.86 -24.71 11.59
CA LYS A 84 -15.89 -25.25 12.56
C LYS A 84 -14.84 -26.15 11.93
N LYS A 85 -15.22 -26.90 10.90
CA LYS A 85 -14.31 -27.83 10.21
C LYS A 85 -13.11 -27.12 9.57
N ASP A 86 -13.27 -25.86 9.17
CA ASP A 86 -12.24 -25.11 8.47
C ASP A 86 -11.29 -24.35 9.43
N ARG A 87 -11.64 -24.23 10.70
CA ARG A 87 -10.94 -23.37 11.66
C ARG A 87 -9.52 -23.86 11.94
N ILE A 88 -9.34 -25.18 12.12
CA ILE A 88 -8.02 -25.73 12.45
C ILE A 88 -7.02 -25.41 11.31
N ALA A 89 -7.39 -25.73 10.08
CA ALA A 89 -6.53 -25.48 8.92
C ALA A 89 -6.23 -24.00 8.72
N PHE A 90 -7.25 -23.14 8.92
CA PHE A 90 -7.09 -21.69 8.85
C PHE A 90 -6.09 -21.18 9.91
N GLU A 91 -6.28 -21.58 11.16
CA GLU A 91 -5.42 -21.12 12.25
C GLU A 91 -3.98 -21.62 12.08
N GLU A 92 -3.80 -22.88 11.67
CA GLU A 92 -2.48 -23.44 11.38
C GLU A 92 -1.81 -22.66 10.23
N SER A 93 -2.57 -22.32 9.20
CA SER A 93 -2.06 -21.51 8.09
C SER A 93 -1.62 -20.12 8.55
N CYS A 94 -2.42 -19.44 9.37
CA CYS A 94 -2.05 -18.14 9.92
C CYS A 94 -0.76 -18.24 10.76
N MET A 95 -0.70 -19.25 11.64
CA MET A 95 0.49 -19.47 12.49
C MET A 95 1.73 -19.72 11.63
N ARG A 96 1.61 -20.56 10.60
CA ARG A 96 2.73 -20.87 9.71
C ARG A 96 3.18 -19.61 8.96
N GLN A 97 2.27 -18.86 8.37
CA GLN A 97 2.61 -17.67 7.58
C GLN A 97 3.25 -16.58 8.44
N VAL A 98 2.76 -16.36 9.66
CA VAL A 98 3.37 -15.38 10.57
C VAL A 98 4.76 -15.86 11.00
N ARG A 99 4.91 -17.15 11.27
CA ARG A 99 6.24 -17.73 11.58
C ARG A 99 7.22 -17.48 10.44
N GLU A 100 6.82 -17.80 9.22
CA GLU A 100 7.63 -17.60 8.02
C GLU A 100 7.99 -16.13 7.83
N MET A 101 7.02 -15.23 7.97
CA MET A 101 7.24 -13.79 7.87
C MET A 101 8.33 -13.32 8.85
N VAL A 102 8.22 -13.69 10.12
CA VAL A 102 9.17 -13.21 11.13
C VAL A 102 10.56 -13.81 10.86
N LEU A 103 10.64 -15.12 10.62
CA LEU A 103 11.94 -15.79 10.39
C LEU A 103 12.65 -15.24 9.15
N GLN A 104 11.89 -14.97 8.08
CA GLN A 104 12.44 -14.46 6.84
C GLN A 104 12.94 -13.02 6.98
N PHE A 105 12.19 -12.18 7.71
CA PHE A 105 12.40 -10.74 7.61
C PHE A 105 12.93 -10.06 8.88
N ARG A 106 13.09 -10.77 10.00
CA ARG A 106 13.53 -10.15 11.27
C ARG A 106 14.91 -9.51 11.23
N ASN A 107 15.71 -9.80 10.21
CA ASN A 107 17.04 -9.21 10.06
C ASN A 107 17.02 -7.86 9.29
N HIS A 108 15.84 -7.41 8.83
CA HIS A 108 15.72 -6.10 8.20
C HIS A 108 15.62 -5.00 9.27
N PRO A 109 16.60 -4.08 9.33
CA PRO A 109 16.55 -3.01 10.32
C PRO A 109 15.41 -2.00 10.08
N SER A 110 14.87 -1.95 8.87
CA SER A 110 13.71 -1.09 8.58
C SER A 110 12.45 -1.54 9.31
N ILE A 111 12.30 -2.84 9.61
CA ILE A 111 11.11 -3.30 10.32
C ILE A 111 11.22 -2.86 11.78
N VAL A 112 10.30 -2.01 12.21
CA VAL A 112 10.28 -1.48 13.57
C VAL A 112 9.07 -1.96 14.37
N ILE A 113 8.05 -2.50 13.70
CA ILE A 113 6.82 -3.01 14.31
C ILE A 113 6.36 -4.24 13.52
N TRP A 114 5.90 -5.26 14.23
CA TRP A 114 5.18 -6.39 13.63
C TRP A 114 3.68 -6.19 13.82
N SER A 115 2.91 -6.46 12.78
CA SER A 115 1.44 -6.53 12.88
C SER A 115 1.00 -7.94 12.49
N ILE A 116 0.07 -8.51 13.27
CA ILE A 116 -0.36 -9.89 13.02
C ILE A 116 -1.63 -9.94 12.16
N SER A 117 -2.26 -8.79 11.88
CA SER A 117 -3.57 -8.77 11.24
C SER A 117 -3.94 -7.38 10.76
N ASN A 118 -4.98 -7.30 9.92
CA ASN A 118 -5.72 -6.06 9.67
C ASN A 118 -7.19 -6.27 10.02
N GLU A 119 -7.75 -5.38 10.86
CA GLU A 119 -9.18 -5.31 11.18
C GLU A 119 -9.82 -6.68 11.51
N PRO A 120 -9.21 -7.46 12.41
CA PRO A 120 -9.67 -8.83 12.66
C PRO A 120 -11.02 -8.91 13.36
N PHE A 121 -11.62 -7.79 13.70
CA PHE A 121 -12.92 -7.71 14.36
C PHE A 121 -14.11 -7.90 13.39
N PHE A 122 -13.89 -7.90 12.08
CA PHE A 122 -14.98 -8.13 11.13
C PHE A 122 -15.37 -9.61 11.09
N THR A 123 -15.92 -10.10 12.21
CA THR A 123 -16.34 -11.49 12.35
C THR A 123 -17.38 -11.62 13.45
N ARG A 124 -18.27 -12.61 13.28
CA ARG A 124 -19.18 -13.04 14.36
C ARG A 124 -18.48 -13.92 15.39
N HIS A 125 -17.24 -14.33 15.12
CA HIS A 125 -16.44 -15.20 15.97
C HIS A 125 -15.29 -14.44 16.62
N ALA A 126 -15.61 -13.26 17.19
CA ALA A 126 -14.60 -12.38 17.77
C ALA A 126 -13.80 -13.02 18.91
N PRO A 127 -14.39 -13.84 19.81
CA PRO A 127 -13.59 -14.51 20.85
C PRO A 127 -12.53 -15.44 20.27
N GLU A 128 -12.89 -16.24 19.25
CA GLU A 128 -11.97 -17.18 18.61
C GLU A 128 -10.89 -16.43 17.83
N ALA A 129 -11.29 -15.40 17.09
CA ALA A 129 -10.35 -14.55 16.36
C ALA A 129 -9.35 -13.88 17.32
N ARG A 130 -9.82 -13.40 18.49
CA ARG A 130 -8.93 -12.83 19.50
C ARG A 130 -7.99 -13.88 20.10
N ALA A 131 -8.48 -15.10 20.31
CA ALA A 131 -7.62 -16.20 20.78
C ALA A 131 -6.51 -16.49 19.76
N LEU A 132 -6.85 -16.54 18.49
CA LEU A 132 -5.85 -16.70 17.41
C LEU A 132 -4.87 -15.53 17.44
N CYS A 133 -5.34 -14.28 17.49
CA CYS A 133 -4.46 -13.11 17.56
C CYS A 133 -3.49 -13.18 18.74
N ASN A 134 -3.95 -13.61 19.91
CA ASN A 134 -3.06 -13.79 21.07
C ASN A 134 -1.96 -14.82 20.78
N ARG A 135 -2.31 -15.94 20.16
CA ARG A 135 -1.33 -16.98 19.80
C ARG A 135 -0.32 -16.45 18.78
N LEU A 136 -0.78 -15.67 17.79
CA LEU A 136 0.10 -15.04 16.79
C LEU A 136 1.07 -14.05 17.44
N ILE A 137 0.57 -13.24 18.39
CA ILE A 137 1.40 -12.29 19.15
C ILE A 137 2.45 -13.04 19.97
N THR A 138 2.06 -14.10 20.66
CA THR A 138 3.01 -14.94 21.43
C THR A 138 4.08 -15.48 20.52
N LEU A 139 3.70 -16.04 19.37
CA LEU A 139 4.64 -16.58 18.37
C LEU A 139 5.62 -15.50 17.89
N VAL A 140 5.15 -14.30 17.57
CA VAL A 140 6.03 -13.20 17.14
C VAL A 140 7.03 -12.88 18.25
N LYS A 141 6.57 -12.75 19.49
CA LYS A 141 7.43 -12.43 20.64
C LYS A 141 8.49 -13.51 20.92
N GLU A 142 8.15 -14.79 20.69
CA GLU A 142 9.09 -15.89 20.79
C GLU A 142 10.18 -15.83 19.70
N LEU A 143 9.80 -15.42 18.49
CA LEU A 143 10.71 -15.40 17.34
C LEU A 143 11.53 -14.12 17.25
N ASP A 144 10.96 -13.00 17.74
CA ASP A 144 11.60 -11.69 17.76
C ASP A 144 11.15 -10.89 18.99
N PRO A 145 11.82 -11.05 20.12
CA PRO A 145 11.48 -10.28 21.33
C PRO A 145 11.94 -8.81 21.28
N THR A 146 12.60 -8.39 20.21
CA THR A 146 13.23 -7.05 20.15
C THR A 146 12.28 -5.96 19.66
N ARG A 147 11.23 -6.34 18.95
CA ARG A 147 10.30 -5.38 18.34
C ARG A 147 8.90 -5.49 18.92
N PRO A 148 8.17 -4.36 19.01
CA PRO A 148 6.78 -4.41 19.44
C PRO A 148 5.89 -5.09 18.39
N VAL A 149 4.78 -5.67 18.87
CA VAL A 149 3.78 -6.34 18.03
C VAL A 149 2.40 -5.79 18.34
N CYS A 150 1.55 -5.67 17.31
CA CYS A 150 0.18 -5.19 17.43
C CYS A 150 -0.78 -5.98 16.54
N ALA A 151 -2.07 -5.75 16.74
CA ALA A 151 -3.12 -6.13 15.78
C ALA A 151 -3.51 -4.87 15.01
N GLY A 152 -3.13 -4.78 13.74
CA GLY A 152 -3.40 -3.63 12.90
C GLY A 152 -4.90 -3.35 12.79
N GLY A 153 -5.29 -2.08 12.88
CA GLY A 153 -6.68 -1.69 12.80
C GLY A 153 -7.56 -2.34 13.86
N GLY A 154 -7.06 -2.46 15.10
CA GLY A 154 -7.73 -3.22 16.15
C GLY A 154 -8.73 -2.45 17.00
N GLN A 155 -9.31 -1.36 16.52
CA GLN A 155 -10.10 -0.41 17.30
C GLN A 155 -11.42 -0.93 17.87
N ARG A 156 -11.88 -2.11 17.47
CA ARG A 156 -13.13 -2.70 17.94
C ARG A 156 -12.88 -4.06 18.58
N GLY A 157 -13.81 -4.53 19.41
CA GLY A 157 -13.76 -5.88 19.98
C GLY A 157 -12.56 -6.13 20.89
N ASN A 158 -11.96 -5.08 21.44
CA ASN A 158 -10.80 -5.15 22.32
C ASN A 158 -9.54 -5.75 21.67
N PHE A 159 -9.45 -5.74 20.32
CA PHE A 159 -8.22 -6.14 19.64
C PHE A 159 -7.10 -5.13 19.89
N ASP A 160 -7.45 -3.85 20.14
CA ASP A 160 -6.48 -2.81 20.54
C ASP A 160 -5.80 -3.11 21.88
N LYS A 161 -6.32 -4.03 22.66
CA LYS A 161 -5.74 -4.45 23.94
C LYS A 161 -4.73 -5.57 23.80
N LEU A 162 -4.54 -6.08 22.58
CA LEU A 162 -3.60 -7.18 22.31
C LEU A 162 -2.22 -6.63 21.92
N GLY A 163 -1.18 -7.35 22.32
CA GLY A 163 0.19 -7.00 21.98
C GLY A 163 0.76 -5.83 22.79
N ASP A 164 1.81 -5.23 22.28
CA ASP A 164 2.57 -4.17 22.97
C ASP A 164 1.99 -2.78 22.74
N MET A 165 1.26 -2.59 21.65
CA MET A 165 0.75 -1.28 21.29
C MET A 165 -0.64 -1.39 20.64
N ALA A 166 -1.42 -0.32 20.75
CA ALA A 166 -2.72 -0.22 20.09
C ALA A 166 -2.55 0.31 18.66
N ALA A 167 -3.33 -0.23 17.74
CA ALA A 167 -3.28 0.17 16.34
C ALA A 167 -4.71 0.43 15.85
N PHE A 168 -4.95 1.62 15.32
CA PHE A 168 -6.29 2.09 14.99
C PHE A 168 -6.40 2.47 13.52
N ASN A 169 -7.41 1.97 12.83
CA ASN A 169 -7.81 2.50 11.53
C ASN A 169 -8.82 3.65 11.72
N GLY A 170 -9.14 4.33 10.65
CA GLY A 170 -9.95 5.55 10.55
C GLY A 170 -10.88 5.88 11.72
N ASP A 171 -11.86 5.02 11.97
CA ASP A 171 -12.85 5.24 13.02
C ASP A 171 -12.30 5.11 14.44
N GLY A 172 -11.10 4.55 14.60
CA GLY A 172 -10.40 4.47 15.88
C GLY A 172 -9.35 5.57 16.09
N SER A 173 -9.13 6.41 15.10
CA SER A 173 -8.07 7.43 15.17
C SER A 173 -8.29 8.46 16.28
N HIS A 174 -9.53 8.63 16.70
CA HIS A 174 -9.89 9.58 17.76
C HIS A 174 -9.70 9.05 19.18
N VAL A 175 -9.24 7.81 19.37
CA VAL A 175 -9.04 7.25 20.72
C VAL A 175 -7.92 8.03 21.41
N LYS A 176 -8.27 8.72 22.49
CA LYS A 176 -7.38 9.66 23.18
C LYS A 176 -6.55 9.04 24.29
N THR A 177 -7.05 7.97 24.90
CA THR A 177 -6.37 7.33 26.03
C THR A 177 -6.35 5.81 25.88
N PRO A 178 -5.48 5.29 24.99
CA PRO A 178 -5.45 3.83 24.74
C PRO A 178 -4.84 3.03 25.88
N GLY A 179 -4.18 3.68 26.86
CA GLY A 179 -3.53 3.01 27.97
C GLY A 179 -2.20 2.35 27.62
N ARG A 180 -1.72 2.58 26.40
CA ARG A 180 -0.47 2.01 25.88
C ARG A 180 0.00 2.84 24.68
N PRO A 181 1.24 2.68 24.21
CA PRO A 181 1.65 3.32 22.97
C PRO A 181 0.67 2.98 21.85
N SER A 182 0.42 3.91 20.96
CA SER A 182 -0.56 3.69 19.89
C SER A 182 -0.11 4.27 18.56
N MET A 183 -0.70 3.75 17.49
CA MET A 183 -0.49 4.23 16.14
C MET A 183 -1.83 4.32 15.41
N VAL A 184 -1.99 5.32 14.56
CA VAL A 184 -3.09 5.33 13.57
C VAL A 184 -2.56 4.61 12.33
N THR A 185 -3.00 3.36 12.17
CA THR A 185 -2.53 2.51 11.07
C THR A 185 -3.15 2.89 9.74
N GLU A 186 -4.34 3.52 9.75
CA GLU A 186 -4.95 4.06 8.53
C GLU A 186 -5.74 5.33 8.82
N TYR A 187 -5.57 6.35 7.99
CA TYR A 187 -6.46 7.53 7.96
C TYR A 187 -6.61 8.00 6.52
N GLY A 188 -7.66 8.75 6.23
CA GLY A 188 -7.83 9.44 4.96
C GLY A 188 -8.42 8.63 3.80
N SER A 189 -9.04 7.52 4.07
CA SER A 189 -9.56 6.52 3.10
C SER A 189 -10.66 7.06 2.17
N VAL A 190 -10.36 8.04 1.33
CA VAL A 190 -11.32 8.66 0.42
C VAL A 190 -10.89 8.46 -1.03
N SER A 191 -11.77 7.91 -1.85
CA SER A 191 -11.49 7.64 -3.26
C SER A 191 -11.37 8.92 -4.08
N CYS A 192 -10.40 8.96 -4.96
CA CYS A 192 -10.18 10.10 -5.84
C CYS A 192 -9.36 9.76 -7.06
N ARG A 193 -9.79 10.29 -8.17
CA ARG A 193 -9.04 10.15 -9.44
C ARG A 193 -7.98 11.25 -9.54
N ARG A 194 -6.95 11.00 -10.34
CA ARG A 194 -6.00 12.03 -10.71
C ARG A 194 -6.75 13.15 -11.47
N PRO A 195 -6.41 14.42 -11.27
CA PRO A 195 -5.25 14.92 -10.50
C PRO A 195 -5.45 14.99 -9.00
N GLY A 196 -6.68 14.89 -8.52
CA GLY A 196 -6.98 14.96 -7.08
C GLY A 196 -6.95 16.37 -6.52
N VAL A 197 -6.97 16.46 -5.20
CA VAL A 197 -6.99 17.70 -4.45
C VAL A 197 -5.64 17.94 -3.78
N TYR A 198 -5.21 19.20 -3.70
CA TYR A 198 -3.99 19.58 -3.00
C TYR A 198 -4.33 19.68 -1.51
N ALA A 199 -4.28 18.54 -0.82
CA ALA A 199 -4.69 18.42 0.58
C ALA A 199 -4.06 17.16 1.19
N PRO A 200 -3.94 17.09 2.51
CA PRO A 200 -3.44 15.89 3.19
C PRO A 200 -4.46 14.77 3.10
N GLY A 201 -4.01 13.57 2.86
CA GLY A 201 -4.89 12.48 2.53
C GLY A 201 -5.51 12.88 1.22
N TRP A 202 -6.76 12.39 0.84
CA TRP A 202 -7.33 12.93 -0.24
C TRP A 202 -8.70 13.13 0.03
N GLY A 203 -9.27 13.91 -0.41
CA GLY A 203 -10.58 14.28 -0.04
C GLY A 203 -10.54 15.33 1.04
N ASP A 204 -10.95 15.00 2.20
CA ASP A 204 -11.16 16.00 3.23
C ASP A 204 -10.66 15.53 4.60
N MET A 205 -9.47 15.96 4.96
CA MET A 205 -8.92 15.68 6.29
C MET A 205 -9.69 16.34 7.43
N LYS A 206 -10.56 17.28 7.13
CA LYS A 206 -11.44 17.83 8.16
C LYS A 206 -12.40 16.80 8.73
N LYS A 207 -12.65 15.72 7.97
CA LYS A 207 -13.50 14.62 8.46
C LYS A 207 -12.76 13.71 9.42
N ASP A 208 -11.44 13.61 9.29
CA ASP A 208 -10.61 12.86 10.23
C ASP A 208 -9.92 13.86 11.16
N LYS A 209 -10.70 14.39 12.08
CA LYS A 209 -10.27 15.47 12.97
C LYS A 209 -9.09 15.09 13.85
N GLU A 210 -8.83 13.81 14.01
CA GLU A 210 -7.77 13.33 14.89
C GLU A 210 -6.47 13.05 14.15
N ALA A 211 -6.49 12.99 12.82
CA ALA A 211 -5.26 12.83 12.04
C ALA A 211 -4.38 14.06 12.22
N GLY A 212 -3.11 13.84 12.47
CA GLY A 212 -2.16 14.92 12.72
C GLY A 212 -2.16 15.45 14.16
N ILE A 213 -3.11 15.06 14.99
CA ILE A 213 -3.10 15.46 16.40
C ILE A 213 -2.00 14.67 17.12
N ARG A 214 -1.12 15.39 17.79
CA ARG A 214 -0.01 14.79 18.52
C ARG A 214 -0.41 14.50 19.96
N TYR A 215 -0.40 13.21 20.30
CA TYR A 215 -0.56 12.76 21.67
C TYR A 215 0.74 12.13 22.15
N PRO A 216 1.09 12.25 23.44
CA PRO A 216 2.34 11.65 23.96
C PRO A 216 2.51 10.15 23.71
N TRP A 217 1.38 9.44 23.62
CA TRP A 217 1.37 7.99 23.41
C TRP A 217 1.25 7.59 21.93
N ARG A 218 1.02 8.53 21.02
CA ARG A 218 0.87 8.22 19.57
C ARG A 218 2.23 8.27 18.88
N VAL A 219 2.71 7.11 18.44
CA VAL A 219 4.03 7.00 17.82
C VAL A 219 4.02 7.39 16.34
N GLY A 220 2.85 7.38 15.70
CA GLY A 220 2.76 7.76 14.28
C GLY A 220 1.39 7.54 13.69
N GLU A 221 1.29 7.90 12.41
CA GLU A 221 0.06 7.71 11.64
C GLU A 221 0.39 7.45 10.17
N ALA A 222 -0.40 6.64 9.49
CA ALA A 222 -0.16 6.24 8.11
C ALA A 222 -1.38 6.52 7.24
N VAL A 223 -1.21 7.34 6.20
CA VAL A 223 -2.30 7.65 5.27
C VAL A 223 -2.72 6.40 4.49
N TRP A 224 -4.03 6.20 4.34
CA TRP A 224 -4.57 5.21 3.44
C TRP A 224 -4.97 5.91 2.14
N CYS A 225 -4.20 5.74 1.00
CA CYS A 225 -2.97 4.98 1.01
C CYS A 225 -1.92 5.64 0.11
N GLY A 226 -0.74 5.08 0.03
CA GLY A 226 0.35 5.61 -0.79
C GLY A 226 0.04 5.56 -2.28
N PHE A 227 -0.45 4.41 -2.74
CA PHE A 227 -0.73 4.17 -4.16
C PHE A 227 -2.15 3.68 -4.36
N ASP A 228 -2.76 4.05 -5.47
CA ASP A 228 -3.94 3.31 -5.94
C ASP A 228 -3.54 1.84 -6.13
N HIS A 229 -4.44 0.93 -5.83
CA HIS A 229 -4.16 -0.50 -5.90
C HIS A 229 -5.32 -1.23 -6.57
N GLY A 230 -5.09 -2.45 -6.99
CA GLY A 230 -6.13 -3.31 -7.55
C GLY A 230 -7.20 -3.58 -6.50
N SER A 231 -8.45 -3.56 -6.90
CA SER A 231 -9.55 -3.82 -6.01
C SER A 231 -10.75 -4.31 -6.79
N ILE A 232 -11.44 -5.29 -6.24
CA ILE A 232 -12.72 -5.74 -6.80
C ILE A 232 -13.83 -4.71 -6.59
N TRP A 233 -13.64 -3.78 -5.64
CA TRP A 233 -14.58 -2.66 -5.47
C TRP A 233 -14.34 -1.60 -6.53
N PRO A 234 -15.36 -1.13 -7.22
CA PRO A 234 -15.18 -0.13 -8.29
C PRO A 234 -14.48 1.16 -7.86
N SER A 235 -14.60 1.55 -6.59
CA SER A 235 -13.96 2.76 -6.07
C SER A 235 -12.84 2.49 -5.07
N GLY A 236 -12.75 1.29 -4.53
CA GLY A 236 -11.87 0.98 -3.40
C GLY A 236 -10.40 1.16 -3.70
N GLY A 237 -9.99 0.83 -4.91
CA GLY A 237 -8.59 0.90 -5.31
C GLY A 237 -8.05 2.29 -5.59
N ARG A 238 -8.88 3.35 -5.53
CA ARG A 238 -8.47 4.71 -5.92
C ARG A 238 -8.25 5.63 -4.72
N MET A 239 -7.75 5.08 -3.62
CA MET A 239 -7.50 5.86 -2.39
C MET A 239 -6.06 6.35 -2.26
N GLY A 240 -5.20 6.07 -3.24
CA GLY A 240 -3.80 6.46 -3.19
C GLY A 240 -3.56 7.95 -3.39
N ILE A 241 -2.47 8.45 -2.79
CA ILE A 241 -1.96 9.79 -3.09
C ILE A 241 -1.15 9.79 -4.39
N VAL A 242 -0.84 8.59 -4.90
CA VAL A 242 -0.24 8.34 -6.22
C VAL A 242 -1.19 7.39 -6.95
N ASP A 243 -1.38 7.56 -8.24
CA ASP A 243 -2.30 6.70 -8.98
C ASP A 243 -1.71 5.30 -9.25
N TYR A 244 -2.53 4.41 -9.81
CA TYR A 244 -2.12 3.03 -10.06
C TYR A 244 -0.93 2.89 -11.02
N PHE A 245 -0.71 3.93 -11.86
CA PHE A 245 0.39 3.98 -12.79
C PHE A 245 1.63 4.69 -12.23
N ARG A 246 1.64 4.93 -10.91
CA ARG A 246 2.74 5.59 -10.18
C ARG A 246 2.93 7.06 -10.57
N ILE A 247 1.83 7.72 -10.99
CA ILE A 247 1.85 9.16 -11.28
C ILE A 247 1.31 9.90 -10.02
N PRO A 248 2.10 10.81 -9.45
CA PRO A 248 1.66 11.54 -8.26
C PRO A 248 0.36 12.32 -8.49
N LYS A 249 -0.57 12.22 -7.54
CA LYS A 249 -1.74 13.11 -7.45
C LYS A 249 -1.34 14.37 -6.68
N ARG A 250 -2.20 15.39 -6.68
CA ARG A 250 -1.91 16.65 -5.97
C ARG A 250 -1.63 16.45 -4.48
N ALA A 251 -2.24 15.45 -3.85
CA ALA A 251 -2.00 15.12 -2.44
C ALA A 251 -0.54 14.72 -2.19
N TRP A 252 0.10 13.98 -3.12
CA TRP A 252 1.52 13.63 -2.99
C TRP A 252 2.40 14.89 -2.89
N TYR A 253 2.10 15.90 -3.72
CA TYR A 253 2.83 17.17 -3.69
C TYR A 253 2.52 17.95 -2.41
N TRP A 254 1.30 17.81 -1.86
CA TRP A 254 0.98 18.40 -0.57
C TRP A 254 1.88 17.83 0.53
N TYR A 255 2.00 16.49 0.59
CA TYR A 255 2.89 15.85 1.57
C TYR A 255 4.34 16.27 1.38
N ARG A 256 4.81 16.33 0.13
CA ARG A 256 6.18 16.76 -0.16
C ARG A 256 6.44 18.19 0.34
N ASN A 257 5.47 19.06 0.14
CA ASN A 257 5.60 20.42 0.66
C ASN A 257 5.57 20.45 2.20
N ALA A 258 4.59 19.77 2.80
CA ALA A 258 4.41 19.78 4.24
C ALA A 258 5.58 19.12 5.00
N LEU A 259 6.16 18.05 4.45
CA LEU A 259 7.18 17.25 5.13
C LEU A 259 8.61 17.63 4.75
N ARG A 260 8.81 18.24 3.58
CA ARG A 260 10.15 18.56 3.06
C ARG A 260 10.33 20.02 2.67
N ASN A 261 9.29 20.83 2.79
CA ASN A 261 9.30 22.23 2.37
C ASN A 261 9.67 22.40 0.89
N ILE A 262 9.17 21.49 0.03
CA ILE A 262 9.37 21.56 -1.42
C ILE A 262 8.03 21.91 -2.04
N PRO A 263 7.85 23.13 -2.57
CA PRO A 263 6.55 23.54 -3.09
C PRO A 263 6.12 22.72 -4.31
N PRO A 264 4.82 22.65 -4.57
CA PRO A 264 4.35 21.96 -5.75
C PRO A 264 4.79 22.68 -7.04
N PRO A 265 4.84 21.94 -8.16
CA PRO A 265 5.06 22.60 -9.44
C PRO A 265 3.85 23.46 -9.82
N GLU A 266 4.02 24.34 -10.79
CA GLU A 266 2.87 24.98 -11.42
C GLU A 266 1.98 23.90 -12.06
N TRP A 267 0.69 23.96 -11.77
CA TRP A 267 -0.24 22.98 -12.32
C TRP A 267 -0.46 23.23 -13.82
N PRO A 268 -0.59 22.17 -14.59
CA PRO A 268 -0.92 22.32 -16.00
C PRO A 268 -2.22 23.11 -16.19
N VAL A 269 -2.24 23.96 -17.22
CA VAL A 269 -3.44 24.68 -17.65
C VAL A 269 -3.95 24.09 -18.96
N GLU A 270 -5.20 24.32 -19.28
CA GLU A 270 -5.75 23.90 -20.57
C GLU A 270 -5.04 24.58 -21.72
N GLY A 271 -4.89 23.85 -22.82
CA GLY A 271 -4.23 24.36 -24.01
C GLY A 271 -4.04 23.28 -25.06
N THR A 272 -3.74 23.67 -26.27
CA THR A 272 -3.52 22.75 -27.37
C THR A 272 -2.16 22.06 -27.21
N PRO A 273 -2.11 20.73 -27.23
CA PRO A 273 -0.83 20.03 -27.23
C PRO A 273 0.03 20.42 -28.43
N ALA A 274 1.28 20.77 -28.18
CA ALA A 274 2.20 21.22 -29.24
C ALA A 274 3.48 20.38 -29.29
N GLN A 275 3.84 19.70 -28.19
CA GLN A 275 5.05 18.90 -28.13
C GLN A 275 4.87 17.71 -27.21
N VAL A 276 5.44 16.58 -27.59
CA VAL A 276 5.52 15.38 -26.76
C VAL A 276 7.00 15.09 -26.50
N LYS A 277 7.35 14.94 -25.23
CA LYS A 277 8.69 14.51 -24.82
C LYS A 277 8.62 13.15 -24.17
N LEU A 278 9.49 12.26 -24.62
CA LEU A 278 9.64 10.92 -24.06
C LEU A 278 10.95 10.85 -23.29
N SER A 279 10.91 10.23 -22.11
CA SER A 279 12.13 9.91 -21.38
C SER A 279 11.96 8.56 -20.70
N ALA A 280 13.06 7.87 -20.48
CA ALA A 280 13.08 6.61 -19.76
C ALA A 280 14.08 6.72 -18.61
N ASP A 281 13.79 6.03 -17.51
CA ASP A 281 14.69 6.02 -16.35
C ASP A 281 15.98 5.24 -16.63
N LYS A 282 15.94 4.37 -17.65
CA LYS A 282 17.12 3.64 -18.15
C LYS A 282 16.90 3.21 -19.59
N LYS A 283 17.98 2.84 -20.27
CA LYS A 283 17.95 2.45 -21.69
C LYS A 283 18.09 0.94 -21.90
N VAL A 284 18.45 0.22 -20.86
CA VAL A 284 18.70 -1.23 -20.93
C VAL A 284 17.95 -1.91 -19.80
N ILE A 285 17.28 -2.98 -20.10
CA ILE A 285 16.67 -3.88 -19.14
C ILE A 285 17.61 -5.07 -19.01
N ASN A 286 18.07 -5.33 -17.80
CA ASN A 286 18.89 -6.50 -17.47
C ASN A 286 17.99 -7.55 -16.88
N PRO A 287 18.45 -8.73 -16.82
CA PRO A 287 18.07 -9.87 -17.59
C PRO A 287 16.57 -10.14 -17.60
N ALA A 288 16.16 -11.10 -18.38
CA ALA A 288 14.74 -11.43 -18.56
C ALA A 288 14.17 -12.31 -17.43
N ASP A 289 14.62 -12.09 -16.21
CA ASP A 289 14.19 -12.87 -15.03
C ASP A 289 13.05 -12.23 -14.24
N GLY A 290 12.52 -11.10 -14.71
CA GLY A 290 11.41 -10.41 -14.06
C GLY A 290 11.82 -9.46 -12.93
N THR A 291 13.11 -9.33 -12.62
CA THR A 291 13.56 -8.44 -11.54
C THR A 291 13.67 -6.99 -11.97
N ASP A 292 13.67 -6.74 -13.27
CA ASP A 292 13.92 -5.41 -13.81
C ASP A 292 12.80 -4.93 -14.74
N ASP A 293 12.63 -3.62 -14.83
CA ASP A 293 11.69 -2.98 -15.76
C ASP A 293 12.24 -1.60 -16.19
N VAL A 294 11.59 -0.99 -17.15
CA VAL A 294 11.88 0.39 -17.56
C VAL A 294 10.63 1.25 -17.38
N HIS A 295 10.83 2.42 -16.80
CA HIS A 295 9.76 3.39 -16.57
C HIS A 295 9.88 4.48 -17.65
N VAL A 296 8.92 4.51 -18.56
CA VAL A 296 8.87 5.51 -19.63
C VAL A 296 7.90 6.62 -19.23
N THR A 297 8.39 7.86 -19.24
CA THR A 297 7.59 9.05 -18.95
C THR A 297 7.30 9.79 -20.26
N VAL A 298 6.02 10.08 -20.50
CA VAL A 298 5.55 10.91 -21.62
C VAL A 298 5.12 12.25 -21.06
N LYS A 299 5.74 13.37 -21.51
CA LYS A 299 5.35 14.74 -21.14
C LYS A 299 4.75 15.43 -22.36
N VAL A 300 3.58 15.99 -22.20
CA VAL A 300 2.92 16.78 -23.25
C VAL A 300 2.99 18.25 -22.85
N UNK A 301 3.51 19.08 -23.69
CA UNK A 301 3.66 20.48 -23.45
C UNK A 301 2.70 21.23 -24.35
N UNK A 302 2.14 22.20 -23.96
CA UNK A 302 1.30 23.03 -24.76
C UNK A 302 2.08 24.10 -25.41
N UNK A 303 1.57 24.67 -26.23
CA UNK A 303 2.14 25.71 -27.00
C UNK A 303 2.48 26.97 -26.26
N UNK A 304 1.98 27.13 -25.54
CA UNK A 304 2.23 28.27 -24.79
C UNK A 304 3.38 28.12 -23.85
N GLY A 305 4.11 27.32 -23.92
CA GLY A 305 5.26 26.97 -23.10
C GLY A 305 4.91 26.46 -21.72
N ARG A 306 3.66 26.33 -21.39
CA ARG A 306 3.16 25.86 -20.10
C ARG A 306 2.95 24.35 -20.18
N ARG A 307 3.40 23.63 -19.15
CA ARG A 307 3.38 22.16 -19.11
C ARG A 307 1.96 21.62 -18.89
N ARG A 308 1.54 20.73 -19.80
CA ARG A 308 0.58 19.70 -19.44
C ARG A 308 1.42 18.47 -19.13
N GLU A 309 1.47 18.08 -17.89
CA GLU A 309 2.05 16.79 -17.55
C GLU A 309 0.94 15.73 -17.57
N ALA A 310 0.83 15.07 -18.72
CA ALA A 310 0.18 13.79 -18.76
C ALA A 310 1.31 12.76 -18.78
N ASP A 311 1.64 12.23 -17.63
CA ASP A 311 2.56 11.10 -17.57
C ASP A 311 1.78 9.85 -17.97
N ILE A 312 2.03 9.39 -19.18
CA ILE A 312 1.53 8.10 -19.66
C ILE A 312 2.68 7.12 -19.45
N GLN A 313 2.51 6.20 -18.51
CA GLN A 313 3.45 5.12 -18.35
C GLN A 313 3.18 4.07 -19.41
N CYS A 314 4.16 3.87 -20.29
CA CYS A 314 4.20 2.70 -21.15
C CYS A 314 5.25 1.76 -20.60
N ARG A 315 4.86 0.58 -20.23
CA ARG A 315 5.79 -0.49 -19.84
C ARG A 315 6.05 -1.36 -21.06
N ALA A 316 7.32 -1.57 -21.36
CA ALA A 316 7.72 -2.64 -22.27
C ALA A 316 7.63 -3.93 -21.45
N GLY A 317 6.66 -4.76 -21.74
CA GLY A 317 6.57 -6.09 -21.15
C GLY A 317 7.74 -6.95 -21.62
N ASN A 318 8.19 -7.86 -20.75
CA ASN A 318 9.14 -8.89 -21.15
C ASN A 318 8.56 -9.68 -22.31
N ALA A 319 9.25 -9.69 -23.44
CA ALA A 319 8.99 -10.67 -24.46
C ALA A 319 9.41 -12.03 -23.89
N TYR A 320 8.46 -12.86 -23.53
CA TYR A 320 8.76 -14.26 -23.26
C TYR A 320 9.35 -14.85 -24.52
N GLY A 321 10.63 -15.14 -24.49
CA GLY A 321 11.29 -15.91 -25.53
C GLY A 321 10.81 -17.34 -25.47
N GLY A 322 9.69 -17.63 -26.13
CA GLY A 322 9.27 -18.99 -26.36
C GLY A 322 10.24 -19.65 -27.33
N ILE A 323 10.82 -20.74 -26.94
CA ILE A 323 11.60 -21.61 -27.84
C ILE A 323 10.65 -22.07 -28.96
N GLY A 324 11.06 -21.81 -30.18
CA GLY A 324 10.25 -21.77 -31.36
C GLY A 324 9.48 -22.99 -31.78
N THR A 325 8.39 -22.73 -32.41
CA THR A 325 7.94 -23.45 -33.60
C THR A 325 7.42 -22.44 -34.57
N ARG A 326 7.77 -22.61 -35.82
CA ARG A 326 7.50 -21.71 -36.93
C ARG A 326 6.00 -21.41 -37.09
N GLY A 327 5.71 -20.17 -37.39
CA GLY A 327 4.53 -19.80 -38.12
C GLY A 327 3.66 -18.70 -37.53
N VAL A 328 3.53 -17.65 -38.31
CA VAL A 328 2.54 -16.57 -38.31
C VAL A 328 2.83 -15.39 -37.39
N PRO A 329 3.06 -14.21 -37.94
CA PRO A 329 3.22 -13.00 -37.13
C PRO A 329 1.86 -12.53 -36.64
N HIS A 330 1.63 -12.67 -35.32
CA HIS A 330 0.51 -11.97 -34.67
C HIS A 330 0.91 -10.48 -34.56
N ARG A 331 0.16 -9.63 -35.19
CA ARG A 331 0.24 -8.19 -34.97
C ARG A 331 -0.25 -7.95 -33.52
N GLN A 332 0.68 -7.63 -32.64
CA GLN A 332 0.30 -7.13 -31.32
C GLN A 332 -0.30 -5.73 -31.47
N LYS A 333 -1.58 -5.63 -31.19
CA LYS A 333 -2.23 -4.32 -31.09
C LYS A 333 -1.85 -3.72 -29.73
N HIS A 334 -1.04 -2.69 -29.78
CA HIS A 334 -0.74 -1.89 -28.58
C HIS A 334 -1.94 -0.99 -28.32
N TYR A 335 -2.65 -1.27 -27.25
CA TYR A 335 -3.76 -0.41 -26.85
C TYR A 335 -3.21 0.76 -26.04
N VAL A 336 -3.19 1.94 -26.67
CA VAL A 336 -2.98 3.18 -25.95
C VAL A 336 -4.36 3.68 -25.52
N HIS A 337 -4.69 3.50 -24.25
CA HIS A 337 -5.93 4.08 -23.72
C HIS A 337 -5.67 5.53 -23.36
N ALA A 338 -5.88 6.42 -24.31
CA ALA A 338 -6.02 7.84 -24.00
C ALA A 338 -7.50 8.07 -23.65
N ARG A 339 -7.82 8.12 -22.37
CA ARG A 339 -9.15 8.62 -21.97
C ARG A 339 -9.03 10.11 -21.70
N ASN A 340 -9.76 10.87 -22.48
CA ASN A 340 -9.99 12.27 -22.20
C ASN A 340 -10.81 12.36 -20.92
N GLY A 341 -10.23 12.95 -19.89
CA GLY A 341 -10.96 13.26 -18.68
C GLY A 341 -11.43 14.72 -18.72
N TYR A 342 -12.71 14.89 -18.59
CA TYR A 342 -13.28 16.20 -18.27
C TYR A 342 -13.10 16.45 -16.77
#